data_329a41418f8e968c017571da088dc605
#
_entry.id   329a41418f8e968c017571da088dc605
#
_cell.length_a   1.000
_cell.length_b   1.000
_cell.length_c   1.000
_cell.angle_alpha   90.00
_cell.angle_beta   90.00
_cell.angle_gamma   90.00
#
_symmetry.space_group_name_H-M   'P 1'
#
loop_
_entity.id
_entity.type
_entity.pdbx_description
1 polymer ?
#
loop_
_entity_poly.entity_id
_entity_poly.type
_entity_poly.pdbx_seq_one_letter_code
_entity_poly.pdbx_strand_id
1 'polypeptide(L)'
;MNFKGTERLETERLILRKLSLNDAENMFKNWASDDEVTKYLVWEAHENLEVTKEYLKNIVKEYENPKNFDWCIELKSIGEPIGTIGCKGLDENIKKVEVGYCIGRRWWGNGIMAEALKEVINFLIFKVGINRIEAYHDVRNFASGIVMQKAGMRFEGLLREAYMFHGSAKDVYIYSALKKDFETAKICKI
;
A
#
# COMPACT_ATOMS: atom_id res chain seq x y z
N MET A 1 -18.48 1.14 10.17
CA MET A 1 -17.13 0.56 9.91
C MET A 1 -16.63 -0.14 11.15
N ASN A 2 -15.85 -1.21 10.99
CA ASN A 2 -15.30 -1.99 12.09
C ASN A 2 -13.77 -1.82 12.11
N PHE A 3 -13.30 -0.90 12.93
CA PHE A 3 -11.89 -0.58 13.03
C PHE A 3 -11.19 -1.50 14.02
N LYS A 4 -10.34 -2.37 13.51
CA LYS A 4 -9.50 -3.30 14.29
C LYS A 4 -8.00 -3.06 14.09
N GLY A 5 -7.66 -2.02 13.34
CA GLY A 5 -6.28 -1.73 12.95
C GLY A 5 -5.74 -2.75 11.95
N THR A 6 -4.43 -2.79 11.87
CA THR A 6 -3.70 -3.71 11.00
C THR A 6 -3.78 -5.13 11.53
N GLU A 7 -4.65 -5.96 10.94
CA GLU A 7 -4.71 -7.41 11.20
C GLU A 7 -3.71 -8.15 10.30
N ARG A 8 -3.23 -9.32 10.73
CA ARG A 8 -2.41 -10.20 9.90
C ARG A 8 -3.27 -10.82 8.81
N LEU A 9 -2.82 -10.65 7.54
CA LEU A 9 -3.45 -11.24 6.37
C LEU A 9 -2.47 -12.20 5.69
N GLU A 10 -3.00 -13.20 5.01
CA GLU A 10 -2.20 -14.17 4.27
C GLU A 10 -2.74 -14.38 2.87
N THR A 11 -1.82 -14.48 1.91
CA THR A 11 -2.09 -14.88 0.54
C THR A 11 -1.31 -16.16 0.21
N GLU A 12 -1.29 -16.57 -1.04
CA GLU A 12 -0.49 -17.72 -1.47
C GLU A 12 1.01 -17.52 -1.16
N ARG A 13 1.56 -16.34 -1.51
CA ARG A 13 3.00 -16.06 -1.40
C ARG A 13 3.39 -15.16 -0.23
N LEU A 14 2.42 -14.43 0.38
CA LEU A 14 2.71 -13.31 1.26
C LEU A 14 2.11 -13.49 2.65
N ILE A 15 2.78 -12.89 3.62
CA ILE A 15 2.24 -12.53 4.92
C ILE A 15 2.22 -11.01 5.00
N LEU A 16 1.04 -10.43 5.19
CA LEU A 16 0.87 -9.01 5.46
C LEU A 16 0.70 -8.85 6.97
N ARG A 17 1.65 -8.23 7.63
CA ARG A 17 1.71 -8.10 9.09
C ARG A 17 2.11 -6.70 9.52
N LYS A 18 1.97 -6.41 10.81
CA LYS A 18 2.55 -5.17 11.36
C LYS A 18 4.06 -5.16 11.17
N LEU A 19 4.60 -3.97 10.88
CA LEU A 19 6.03 -3.70 10.96
C LEU A 19 6.50 -3.78 12.41
N SER A 20 7.75 -4.14 12.62
CA SER A 20 8.42 -4.17 13.91
C SER A 20 9.79 -3.52 13.84
N LEU A 21 10.40 -3.22 14.98
CA LEU A 21 11.77 -2.67 15.01
C LEU A 21 12.80 -3.64 14.44
N ASN A 22 12.52 -4.94 14.48
CA ASN A 22 13.40 -5.98 13.93
C ASN A 22 13.45 -5.97 12.39
N ASP A 23 12.52 -5.28 11.74
CA ASP A 23 12.48 -5.19 10.27
C ASP A 23 13.45 -4.13 9.71
N ALA A 24 14.13 -3.35 10.57
CA ALA A 24 14.92 -2.20 10.17
C ALA A 24 16.00 -2.51 9.14
N GLU A 25 16.81 -3.54 9.36
CA GLU A 25 17.91 -3.91 8.46
C GLU A 25 17.38 -4.36 7.09
N ASN A 26 16.37 -5.23 7.09
CA ASN A 26 15.75 -5.69 5.85
C ASN A 26 15.00 -4.58 5.13
N MET A 27 14.30 -3.70 5.84
CA MET A 27 13.64 -2.55 5.28
C MET A 27 14.65 -1.63 4.58
N PHE A 28 15.72 -1.25 5.27
CA PHE A 28 16.78 -0.41 4.72
C PHE A 28 17.40 -1.03 3.48
N LYS A 29 17.84 -2.29 3.58
CA LYS A 29 18.51 -3.04 2.51
C LYS A 29 17.59 -3.28 1.30
N ASN A 30 16.34 -3.65 1.54
CA ASN A 30 15.49 -4.19 0.48
C ASN A 30 14.74 -3.12 -0.32
N TRP A 31 14.44 -1.94 0.28
CA TRP A 31 13.72 -0.88 -0.46
C TRP A 31 13.92 0.54 0.05
N ALA A 32 14.14 0.77 1.38
CA ALA A 32 14.06 2.11 1.91
C ALA A 32 15.26 3.01 1.53
N SER A 33 16.41 2.43 1.22
CA SER A 33 17.61 3.16 0.77
C SER A 33 17.77 3.23 -0.76
N ASP A 34 16.78 2.78 -1.52
CA ASP A 34 16.86 2.71 -2.99
C ASP A 34 16.12 3.89 -3.63
N ASP A 35 16.86 4.83 -4.24
CA ASP A 35 16.32 6.02 -4.93
C ASP A 35 15.35 5.66 -6.06
N GLU A 36 15.56 4.55 -6.76
CA GLU A 36 14.64 4.12 -7.80
C GLU A 36 13.30 3.65 -7.24
N VAL A 37 13.28 3.10 -6.02
CA VAL A 37 12.04 2.74 -5.32
C VAL A 37 11.30 3.99 -4.86
N THR A 38 12.02 4.99 -4.33
CA THR A 38 11.41 6.20 -3.77
C THR A 38 11.08 7.28 -4.79
N LYS A 39 11.57 7.16 -6.00
CA LYS A 39 11.45 8.12 -7.11
C LYS A 39 10.05 8.72 -7.33
N TYR A 40 9.01 7.92 -7.09
CA TYR A 40 7.61 8.31 -7.24
C TYR A 40 6.84 8.25 -5.91
N LEU A 41 7.55 8.29 -4.79
CA LEU A 41 6.98 8.31 -3.45
C LEU A 41 7.02 9.72 -2.87
N VAL A 42 6.30 9.96 -1.81
CA VAL A 42 6.24 11.25 -1.10
C VAL A 42 7.38 11.45 -0.12
N TRP A 43 8.27 10.47 0.00
CA TRP A 43 9.44 10.47 0.88
C TRP A 43 10.70 10.08 0.09
N GLU A 44 11.85 10.52 0.57
CA GLU A 44 13.17 10.30 -0.04
C GLU A 44 13.81 9.02 0.52
N ALA A 45 14.76 8.44 -0.23
CA ALA A 45 15.48 7.28 0.25
C ALA A 45 16.16 7.57 1.59
N HIS A 46 16.11 6.60 2.49
CA HIS A 46 16.74 6.72 3.79
C HIS A 46 18.27 6.74 3.64
N GLU A 47 18.91 7.78 4.12
CA GLU A 47 20.36 7.96 4.01
C GLU A 47 21.16 6.90 4.79
N ASN A 48 20.59 6.41 5.89
CA ASN A 48 21.21 5.44 6.77
C ASN A 48 20.19 4.62 7.55
N LEU A 49 20.65 3.58 8.22
CA LEU A 49 19.81 2.65 8.98
C LEU A 49 19.09 3.35 10.16
N GLU A 50 19.66 4.39 10.75
CA GLU A 50 19.06 5.08 11.90
C GLU A 50 17.79 5.82 11.48
N VAL A 51 17.75 6.40 10.27
CA VAL A 51 16.52 6.98 9.69
C VAL A 51 15.42 5.92 9.60
N THR A 52 15.76 4.71 9.14
CA THR A 52 14.81 3.60 9.07
C THR A 52 14.31 3.18 10.44
N LYS A 53 15.19 3.09 11.44
CA LYS A 53 14.81 2.76 12.81
C LYS A 53 13.87 3.79 13.42
N GLU A 54 14.12 5.08 13.18
CA GLU A 54 13.26 6.15 13.68
C GLU A 54 11.88 6.12 13.01
N TYR A 55 11.82 5.91 11.71
CA TYR A 55 10.58 5.69 11.00
C TYR A 55 9.77 4.52 11.62
N LEU A 56 10.42 3.37 11.85
CA LEU A 56 9.76 2.20 12.44
C LEU A 56 9.26 2.46 13.86
N LYS A 57 9.98 3.22 14.68
CA LYS A 57 9.49 3.62 16.02
C LYS A 57 8.16 4.38 15.92
N ASN A 58 8.03 5.27 14.94
CA ASN A 58 6.81 6.05 14.74
C ASN A 58 5.66 5.15 14.26
N ILE A 59 5.89 4.31 13.26
CA ILE A 59 4.87 3.38 12.75
C ILE A 59 4.39 2.40 13.84
N VAL A 60 5.29 1.87 14.66
CA VAL A 60 4.92 0.97 15.76
C VAL A 60 3.99 1.65 16.77
N LYS A 61 4.21 2.91 17.09
CA LYS A 61 3.30 3.70 17.96
C LYS A 61 1.94 3.92 17.31
N GLU A 62 1.92 4.16 16.00
CA GLU A 62 0.66 4.38 15.27
C GLU A 62 -0.26 3.16 15.27
N TYR A 63 0.26 1.95 15.49
CA TYR A 63 -0.58 0.75 15.63
C TYR A 63 -1.46 0.71 16.89
N GLU A 64 -1.29 1.63 17.83
CA GLU A 64 -2.22 1.83 18.95
C GLU A 64 -3.56 2.41 18.47
N ASN A 65 -3.57 3.11 17.33
CA ASN A 65 -4.77 3.63 16.73
C ASN A 65 -5.45 2.54 15.87
N PRO A 66 -6.67 2.08 16.23
CA PRO A 66 -7.37 1.05 15.48
C PRO A 66 -7.85 1.49 14.08
N LYS A 67 -7.69 2.77 13.74
CA LYS A 67 -7.97 3.30 12.40
C LYS A 67 -6.75 3.32 11.48
N ASN A 68 -5.59 2.94 12.00
CA ASN A 68 -4.36 2.84 11.22
C ASN A 68 -4.25 1.46 10.54
N PHE A 69 -3.92 1.48 9.25
CA PHE A 69 -3.82 0.29 8.40
C PHE A 69 -2.52 0.35 7.61
N ASP A 70 -1.44 -0.22 8.18
CA ASP A 70 -0.14 -0.29 7.56
C ASP A 70 0.46 -1.69 7.69
N TRP A 71 0.80 -2.31 6.57
CA TRP A 71 1.36 -3.66 6.53
C TRP A 71 2.77 -3.68 5.98
N CYS A 72 3.61 -4.43 6.64
CA CYS A 72 4.79 -5.04 6.07
C CYS A 72 4.36 -6.15 5.11
N ILE A 73 4.96 -6.22 3.95
CA ILE A 73 4.81 -7.32 3.00
C ILE A 73 6.00 -8.26 3.20
N GLU A 74 5.75 -9.41 3.82
CA GLU A 74 6.75 -10.47 4.01
C GLU A 74 6.57 -11.54 2.94
N LEU A 75 7.65 -11.92 2.27
CA LEU A 75 7.65 -12.98 1.26
C LEU A 75 7.91 -14.33 1.93
N LYS A 76 6.92 -15.22 1.93
CA LYS A 76 6.96 -16.53 2.63
C LYS A 76 8.17 -17.40 2.26
N SER A 77 8.60 -17.37 0.99
CA SER A 77 9.70 -18.22 0.50
C SER A 77 11.06 -17.91 1.10
N ILE A 78 11.24 -16.69 1.61
CA ILE A 78 12.50 -16.25 2.22
C ILE A 78 12.35 -15.75 3.66
N GLY A 79 11.10 -15.56 4.13
CA GLY A 79 10.81 -15.06 5.48
C GLY A 79 11.28 -13.61 5.73
N GLU A 80 11.44 -12.82 4.66
CA GLU A 80 11.93 -11.44 4.76
C GLU A 80 10.88 -10.42 4.35
N PRO A 81 10.84 -9.22 5.00
CA PRO A 81 10.09 -8.07 4.53
C PRO A 81 10.67 -7.54 3.22
N ILE A 82 9.80 -7.30 2.25
CA ILE A 82 10.17 -6.89 0.88
C ILE A 82 9.53 -5.58 0.44
N GLY A 83 8.64 -5.01 1.25
CA GLY A 83 7.90 -3.79 0.94
C GLY A 83 6.84 -3.47 1.97
N THR A 84 6.06 -2.43 1.71
CA THR A 84 4.95 -1.99 2.55
C THR A 84 3.73 -1.62 1.72
N ILE A 85 2.56 -1.73 2.35
CA ILE A 85 1.29 -1.23 1.84
C ILE A 85 0.49 -0.64 3.00
N GLY A 86 0.00 0.58 2.86
CA GLY A 86 -0.69 1.28 3.94
C GLY A 86 -1.80 2.18 3.43
N CYS A 87 -2.60 2.69 4.38
CA CYS A 87 -3.75 3.54 4.11
C CYS A 87 -3.61 4.88 4.80
N LYS A 88 -4.14 5.93 4.16
CA LYS A 88 -4.23 7.28 4.71
C LYS A 88 -5.53 7.98 4.28
N GLY A 89 -5.79 9.14 4.83
CA GLY A 89 -6.91 9.98 4.38
C GLY A 89 -8.28 9.33 4.60
N LEU A 90 -8.47 8.63 5.74
CA LEU A 90 -9.76 8.03 6.08
C LEU A 90 -10.84 9.09 6.23
N ASP A 91 -11.87 9.01 5.39
CA ASP A 91 -13.11 9.78 5.50
C ASP A 91 -14.26 8.85 5.91
N GLU A 92 -14.71 9.01 7.16
CA GLU A 92 -15.75 8.15 7.73
C GLU A 92 -17.15 8.45 7.16
N ASN A 93 -17.41 9.67 6.64
CA ASN A 93 -18.71 10.05 6.13
C ASN A 93 -19.06 9.31 4.84
N ILE A 94 -18.10 9.26 3.92
CA ILE A 94 -18.25 8.55 2.64
C ILE A 94 -17.59 7.17 2.65
N LYS A 95 -16.98 6.78 3.79
CA LYS A 95 -16.28 5.51 3.98
C LYS A 95 -15.19 5.31 2.94
N LYS A 96 -14.31 6.31 2.81
CA LYS A 96 -13.24 6.35 1.83
C LYS A 96 -11.88 6.27 2.50
N VAL A 97 -10.91 5.67 1.81
CA VAL A 97 -9.50 5.64 2.20
C VAL A 97 -8.62 5.67 0.95
N GLU A 98 -7.43 6.24 1.07
CA GLU A 98 -6.38 6.16 0.07
C GLU A 98 -5.40 5.05 0.44
N VAL A 99 -4.97 4.24 -0.52
CA VAL A 99 -3.93 3.23 -0.36
C VAL A 99 -2.66 3.64 -1.10
N GLY A 100 -1.52 3.49 -0.41
CA GLY A 100 -0.19 3.66 -0.98
C GLY A 100 0.68 2.44 -0.71
N TYR A 101 1.67 2.19 -1.55
CA TYR A 101 2.53 1.02 -1.44
C TYR A 101 3.90 1.23 -2.07
N CYS A 102 4.86 0.45 -1.62
CA CYS A 102 6.15 0.28 -2.28
C CYS A 102 6.69 -1.13 -2.07
N ILE A 103 7.56 -1.56 -2.98
CA ILE A 103 8.22 -2.86 -2.92
C ILE A 103 9.63 -2.73 -3.50
N GLY A 104 10.56 -3.46 -2.92
CA GLY A 104 11.94 -3.48 -3.37
C GLY A 104 12.09 -3.89 -4.84
N ARG A 105 13.01 -3.24 -5.54
CA ARG A 105 13.24 -3.36 -6.99
C ARG A 105 13.45 -4.81 -7.44
N ARG A 106 14.12 -5.63 -6.63
CA ARG A 106 14.36 -7.06 -6.88
C ARG A 106 13.07 -7.86 -7.13
N TRP A 107 11.93 -7.40 -6.60
CA TRP A 107 10.64 -8.11 -6.69
C TRP A 107 9.65 -7.46 -7.67
N TRP A 108 10.08 -6.44 -8.43
CA TRP A 108 9.25 -5.83 -9.46
C TRP A 108 8.89 -6.83 -10.57
N GLY A 109 7.78 -6.60 -11.23
CA GLY A 109 7.33 -7.43 -12.36
C GLY A 109 6.71 -8.78 -12.00
N ASN A 110 6.83 -9.25 -10.75
CA ASN A 110 6.42 -10.60 -10.33
C ASN A 110 4.96 -10.71 -9.84
N GLY A 111 4.18 -9.64 -9.97
CA GLY A 111 2.77 -9.61 -9.55
C GLY A 111 2.54 -9.60 -8.03
N ILE A 112 3.60 -9.53 -7.24
CA ILE A 112 3.55 -9.55 -5.76
C ILE A 112 2.73 -8.39 -5.20
N MET A 113 2.99 -7.16 -5.67
CA MET A 113 2.27 -5.99 -5.18
C MET A 113 0.78 -6.03 -5.55
N ALA A 114 0.42 -6.56 -6.72
CA ALA A 114 -0.98 -6.73 -7.11
C ALA A 114 -1.71 -7.75 -6.22
N GLU A 115 -1.03 -8.82 -5.82
CA GLU A 115 -1.53 -9.81 -4.87
C GLU A 115 -1.76 -9.18 -3.49
N ALA A 116 -0.78 -8.43 -2.97
CA ALA A 116 -0.90 -7.72 -1.69
C ALA A 116 -2.04 -6.69 -1.71
N LEU A 117 -2.10 -5.84 -2.74
CA LEU A 117 -3.13 -4.81 -2.88
C LEU A 117 -4.53 -5.42 -2.96
N LYS A 118 -4.70 -6.50 -3.70
CA LYS A 118 -5.98 -7.20 -3.81
C LYS A 118 -6.47 -7.72 -2.46
N GLU A 119 -5.57 -8.28 -1.65
CA GLU A 119 -5.93 -8.79 -0.31
C GLU A 119 -6.28 -7.64 0.64
N VAL A 120 -5.53 -6.53 0.61
CA VAL A 120 -5.83 -5.33 1.39
C VAL A 120 -7.19 -4.73 0.98
N ILE A 121 -7.50 -4.64 -0.31
CA ILE A 121 -8.82 -4.19 -0.79
C ILE A 121 -9.92 -5.09 -0.23
N ASN A 122 -9.77 -6.41 -0.30
CA ASN A 122 -10.75 -7.36 0.25
C ASN A 122 -10.96 -7.16 1.76
N PHE A 123 -9.88 -7.00 2.52
CA PHE A 123 -9.95 -6.73 3.95
C PHE A 123 -10.69 -5.43 4.26
N LEU A 124 -10.30 -4.34 3.60
CA LEU A 124 -10.90 -3.03 3.82
C LEU A 124 -12.40 -3.01 3.49
N ILE A 125 -12.81 -3.62 2.38
CA ILE A 125 -14.21 -3.70 1.96
C ILE A 125 -15.02 -4.60 2.90
N PHE A 126 -14.59 -5.84 3.10
CA PHE A 126 -15.45 -6.87 3.72
C PHE A 126 -15.29 -6.98 5.23
N LYS A 127 -14.14 -6.58 5.80
CA LYS A 127 -13.91 -6.65 7.25
C LYS A 127 -14.05 -5.30 7.93
N VAL A 128 -13.53 -4.23 7.32
CA VAL A 128 -13.61 -2.88 7.88
C VAL A 128 -14.91 -2.19 7.47
N GLY A 129 -15.41 -2.43 6.26
CA GLY A 129 -16.64 -1.82 5.73
C GLY A 129 -16.37 -0.51 4.98
N ILE A 130 -15.17 -0.36 4.40
CA ILE A 130 -14.86 0.75 3.49
C ILE A 130 -15.70 0.60 2.21
N ASN A 131 -16.21 1.71 1.72
CA ASN A 131 -16.99 1.76 0.48
C ASN A 131 -16.13 2.09 -0.74
N ARG A 132 -15.12 2.96 -0.57
CA ARG A 132 -14.27 3.45 -1.65
C ARG A 132 -12.80 3.43 -1.25
N ILE A 133 -11.98 2.81 -2.06
CA ILE A 133 -10.52 2.80 -1.90
C ILE A 133 -9.95 3.50 -3.12
N GLU A 134 -9.16 4.55 -2.89
CA GLU A 134 -8.46 5.31 -3.94
C GLU A 134 -6.97 4.97 -3.92
N ALA A 135 -6.34 5.06 -5.08
CA ALA A 135 -4.90 5.03 -5.23
C ALA A 135 -4.46 5.97 -6.34
N TYR A 136 -3.29 6.55 -6.19
CA TYR A 136 -2.73 7.52 -7.12
C TYR A 136 -1.33 7.09 -7.56
N HIS A 137 -0.96 7.44 -8.78
CA HIS A 137 0.44 7.33 -9.21
C HIS A 137 0.82 8.47 -10.15
N ASP A 138 2.09 8.88 -10.10
CA ASP A 138 2.68 9.82 -11.07
C ASP A 138 2.43 9.29 -12.49
N VAL A 139 2.05 10.15 -13.42
CA VAL A 139 1.74 9.77 -14.81
C VAL A 139 2.87 8.99 -15.50
N ARG A 140 4.11 9.11 -15.02
CA ARG A 140 5.28 8.39 -15.52
C ARG A 140 5.49 7.01 -14.89
N ASN A 141 4.79 6.70 -13.77
CA ASN A 141 4.89 5.42 -13.07
C ASN A 141 3.87 4.40 -13.59
N PHE A 142 4.00 3.99 -14.84
CA PHE A 142 3.07 3.04 -15.47
C PHE A 142 2.96 1.70 -14.73
N ALA A 143 4.05 1.28 -14.07
CA ALA A 143 4.05 0.02 -13.31
C ALA A 143 3.03 0.03 -12.17
N SER A 144 2.88 1.15 -11.46
CA SER A 144 1.88 1.30 -10.40
C SER A 144 0.46 1.21 -10.94
N GLY A 145 0.17 1.82 -12.10
CA GLY A 145 -1.13 1.71 -12.76
C GLY A 145 -1.50 0.25 -13.13
N ILE A 146 -0.52 -0.53 -13.62
CA ILE A 146 -0.71 -1.96 -13.92
C ILE A 146 -1.01 -2.75 -12.63
N VAL A 147 -0.36 -2.44 -11.51
CA VAL A 147 -0.63 -3.06 -10.21
C VAL A 147 -2.07 -2.79 -9.78
N MET A 148 -2.53 -1.54 -9.85
CA MET A 148 -3.89 -1.14 -9.50
C MET A 148 -4.94 -1.87 -10.34
N GLN A 149 -4.75 -1.93 -11.66
CA GLN A 149 -5.65 -2.64 -12.57
C GLN A 149 -5.70 -4.15 -12.26
N LYS A 150 -4.56 -4.80 -12.04
CA LYS A 150 -4.50 -6.22 -11.68
C LYS A 150 -5.13 -6.52 -10.32
N ALA A 151 -5.14 -5.56 -9.39
CA ALA A 151 -5.83 -5.67 -8.11
C ALA A 151 -7.36 -5.44 -8.22
N GLY A 152 -7.88 -5.05 -9.40
CA GLY A 152 -9.30 -4.84 -9.65
C GLY A 152 -9.75 -3.39 -9.49
N MET A 153 -8.83 -2.44 -9.36
CA MET A 153 -9.16 -1.02 -9.36
C MET A 153 -9.45 -0.51 -10.77
N ARG A 154 -10.31 0.51 -10.88
CA ARG A 154 -10.69 1.14 -12.14
C ARG A 154 -10.06 2.50 -12.28
N PHE A 155 -9.54 2.80 -13.45
CA PHE A 155 -9.06 4.14 -13.80
C PHE A 155 -10.22 5.13 -13.84
N GLU A 156 -10.07 6.30 -13.21
CA GLU A 156 -11.09 7.35 -13.19
C GLU A 156 -10.66 8.65 -13.88
N GLY A 157 -9.35 8.89 -14.01
CA GLY A 157 -8.92 10.11 -14.70
C GLY A 157 -7.52 10.59 -14.36
N LEU A 158 -7.22 11.77 -14.93
CA LEU A 158 -6.02 12.55 -14.67
C LEU A 158 -6.36 13.71 -13.72
N LEU A 159 -5.58 13.86 -12.68
CA LEU A 159 -5.60 15.03 -11.81
C LEU A 159 -4.31 15.82 -12.03
N ARG A 160 -4.45 17.08 -12.50
CA ARG A 160 -3.29 17.93 -12.78
C ARG A 160 -2.78 18.58 -11.51
N GLU A 161 -1.47 18.53 -11.29
CA GLU A 161 -0.76 19.16 -10.16
C GLU A 161 -1.39 18.83 -8.78
N ALA A 162 -1.93 17.61 -8.64
CA ALA A 162 -2.74 17.23 -7.49
C ALA A 162 -1.94 16.54 -6.38
N TYR A 163 -0.67 16.23 -6.62
CA TYR A 163 0.13 15.49 -5.65
C TYR A 163 1.54 16.05 -5.55
N MET A 164 2.06 16.16 -4.33
CA MET A 164 3.40 16.66 -4.08
C MET A 164 4.41 15.51 -4.03
N PHE A 165 5.37 15.50 -4.95
CA PHE A 165 6.51 14.58 -4.94
C PHE A 165 7.80 15.39 -4.95
N HIS A 166 8.68 15.16 -3.97
CA HIS A 166 10.01 15.82 -3.88
C HIS A 166 9.94 17.34 -4.12
N GLY A 167 9.05 18.01 -3.39
CA GLY A 167 8.92 19.46 -3.41
C GLY A 167 8.28 20.07 -4.67
N SER A 168 7.72 19.24 -5.59
CA SER A 168 7.05 19.76 -6.76
C SER A 168 5.70 19.09 -7.01
N ALA A 169 4.70 19.90 -7.40
CA ALA A 169 3.39 19.41 -7.76
C ALA A 169 3.46 18.59 -9.07
N LYS A 170 2.79 17.45 -9.10
CA LYS A 170 2.80 16.52 -10.23
C LYS A 170 1.39 16.11 -10.61
N ASP A 171 1.25 15.81 -11.88
CA ASP A 171 0.08 15.18 -12.44
C ASP A 171 0.05 13.71 -11.99
N VAL A 172 -1.11 13.25 -11.58
CA VAL A 172 -1.32 11.86 -11.18
C VAL A 172 -2.54 11.25 -11.85
N TYR A 173 -2.48 9.96 -12.11
CA TYR A 173 -3.65 9.16 -12.44
C TYR A 173 -4.30 8.66 -11.16
N ILE A 174 -5.65 8.76 -11.11
CA ILE A 174 -6.47 8.23 -10.02
C ILE A 174 -7.14 6.92 -10.45
N TYR A 175 -7.09 5.94 -9.56
CA TYR A 175 -7.79 4.68 -9.64
C TYR A 175 -8.66 4.48 -8.40
N SER A 176 -9.76 3.75 -8.53
CA SER A 176 -10.60 3.40 -7.39
C SER A 176 -11.09 1.97 -7.41
N ALA A 177 -11.39 1.45 -6.22
CA ALA A 177 -12.14 0.22 -5.99
C ALA A 177 -13.37 0.55 -5.15
N LEU A 178 -14.56 0.23 -5.65
CA LEU A 178 -15.82 0.41 -4.93
C LEU A 178 -16.31 -0.93 -4.39
N LYS A 179 -16.92 -0.93 -3.19
CA LYS A 179 -17.49 -2.13 -2.58
C LYS A 179 -18.39 -2.89 -3.54
N LYS A 180 -19.26 -2.21 -4.28
CA LYS A 180 -20.17 -2.83 -5.27
C LYS A 180 -19.46 -3.61 -6.37
N ASP A 181 -18.25 -3.18 -6.77
CA ASP A 181 -17.47 -3.86 -7.83
C ASP A 181 -17.01 -5.25 -7.38
N PHE A 182 -16.72 -5.41 -6.08
CA PHE A 182 -16.24 -6.65 -5.49
C PHE A 182 -17.37 -7.58 -5.01
N GLU A 183 -18.54 -7.05 -4.65
CA GLU A 183 -19.72 -7.84 -4.29
C GLU A 183 -20.25 -8.59 -5.51
N THR A 184 -20.33 -7.95 -6.67
CA THR A 184 -20.79 -8.57 -7.92
C THR A 184 -19.87 -9.71 -8.37
N ALA A 185 -18.55 -9.55 -8.19
CA ALA A 185 -17.57 -10.57 -8.56
C ALA A 185 -17.66 -11.85 -7.70
N LYS A 186 -18.21 -11.79 -6.47
CA LYS A 186 -18.46 -12.96 -5.63
C LYS A 186 -19.69 -13.76 -6.07
N ILE A 187 -20.71 -13.08 -6.58
CA ILE A 187 -21.95 -13.72 -7.03
C ILE A 187 -21.71 -14.54 -8.31
N CYS A 188 -20.83 -14.09 -9.21
CA CYS A 188 -20.51 -14.79 -10.47
C CYS A 188 -19.56 -16.00 -10.31
N LYS A 189 -19.12 -16.33 -9.09
CA LYS A 189 -18.24 -17.48 -8.80
C LYS A 189 -18.96 -18.66 -8.11
N ILE A 190 -20.28 -18.58 -7.98
CA ILE A 190 -21.18 -19.65 -7.56
C ILE A 190 -21.85 -20.24 -8.79
#